data_f871b233b306ab08a73154fc7f182a4a
#
_entry.id   f871b233b306ab08a73154fc7f182a4a
#
_cell.length_a   1.000
_cell.length_b   1.000
_cell.length_c   1.000
_cell.angle_alpha   90.00
_cell.angle_beta   90.00
_cell.angle_gamma   90.00
#
_symmetry.space_group_name_H-M   'P 1'
#
loop_
_entity.id
_entity.type
_entity.pdbx_description
1 polymer ?
#
loop_
_entity_poly.entity_id
_entity_poly.type
_entity_poly.pdbx_seq_one_letter_code
_entity_poly.pdbx_strand_id
1 'polypeptide(L)'
;MSLSNGGLFRSGQMSQESGCTGFPPNLSSSSMARAKQSANSDYARAAKAVAFLRTHSHDRPTLAQAAAAVGLSPSHFQKLFKRWVGISPKKYLQSLALTEAQRQLRDGQSVLDSAFNAGLSGPGRLHDLFVTFQGMTPAEYRDSGSGLSIGYGIHDSPFGQCLLGFTERGICWLSFPSGAKPAALAPLKNTWPGARFYPALDETGRVVKTIFPGAGSLPQAPLSVLVQGTEFQLQVWRALLGIPLGATATYADVAKQIRKPRAVRAVGSAVGRNAVSFLIPCHRVIRSNGEVGDYRWESSRKEIMLEWEQIHLLPT
;
A
#
# COMPACT_ATOMS: atom_id res chain seq x y z
N MET A 1 -25.66 -62.01 27.87
CA MET A 1 -25.78 -61.79 29.33
C MET A 1 -26.00 -60.30 29.50
N SER A 2 -27.20 -59.72 29.46
CA SER A 2 -28.28 -59.68 30.51
C SER A 2 -27.76 -59.05 31.79
N LEU A 3 -28.21 -57.91 32.15
CA LEU A 3 -29.34 -57.44 32.94
C LEU A 3 -29.16 -55.94 33.20
N SER A 4 -30.03 -55.04 32.87
CA SER A 4 -31.33 -54.65 33.52
C SER A 4 -31.22 -54.06 34.91
N ASN A 5 -31.77 -52.91 35.06
CA ASN A 5 -32.66 -52.28 36.05
C ASN A 5 -32.16 -50.89 36.43
N GLY A 6 -32.91 -49.83 36.51
CA GLY A 6 -34.36 -49.69 36.68
C GLY A 6 -34.64 -48.65 37.77
N GLY A 7 -35.49 -47.71 37.48
CA GLY A 7 -36.28 -46.97 38.47
C GLY A 7 -35.68 -45.66 38.96
N LEU A 8 -36.34 -44.59 39.20
CA LEU A 8 -37.75 -44.29 39.51
C LEU A 8 -37.98 -42.78 39.40
N PHE A 9 -39.18 -42.42 39.03
CA PHE A 9 -39.83 -41.11 39.07
C PHE A 9 -39.64 -40.34 40.37
N ARG A 10 -39.42 -39.01 40.26
CA ARG A 10 -40.10 -38.06 41.14
C ARG A 10 -40.36 -36.75 40.40
N SER A 11 -41.65 -36.42 40.30
CA SER A 11 -42.29 -35.18 39.95
C SER A 11 -41.94 -34.06 40.94
N GLY A 12 -41.64 -32.86 40.44
CA GLY A 12 -41.50 -31.65 41.26
C GLY A 12 -41.70 -30.39 40.41
N GLN A 13 -42.91 -29.92 40.46
CA GLN A 13 -43.44 -28.56 40.35
C GLN A 13 -42.77 -27.52 39.46
N MET A 14 -43.59 -27.01 38.55
CA MET A 14 -43.53 -25.76 37.81
C MET A 14 -43.26 -24.55 38.70
N SER A 15 -42.29 -23.74 38.34
CA SER A 15 -42.29 -22.33 38.64
C SER A 15 -42.05 -21.58 37.33
N GLN A 16 -43.08 -20.87 36.91
CA GLN A 16 -43.04 -19.90 35.81
C GLN A 16 -42.16 -18.74 36.27
N GLU A 17 -41.05 -18.50 35.61
CA GLU A 17 -40.42 -17.21 35.60
C GLU A 17 -40.27 -16.71 34.15
N SER A 18 -41.02 -15.65 33.92
CA SER A 18 -41.05 -14.84 32.70
C SER A 18 -39.68 -14.16 32.48
N GLY A 19 -38.82 -14.73 31.65
CA GLY A 19 -37.57 -14.10 31.20
C GLY A 19 -37.82 -13.37 29.90
N CYS A 20 -37.84 -12.05 29.95
CA CYS A 20 -37.86 -11.15 28.79
C CYS A 20 -36.73 -11.46 27.83
N THR A 21 -37.05 -12.01 26.68
CA THR A 21 -36.18 -11.98 25.50
C THR A 21 -36.24 -10.58 24.89
N GLY A 22 -35.33 -9.70 25.33
CA GLY A 22 -35.11 -8.40 24.70
C GLY A 22 -34.43 -8.58 23.37
N PHE A 23 -35.19 -8.71 22.29
CA PHE A 23 -34.70 -8.41 20.95
C PHE A 23 -34.30 -6.94 20.89
N PRO A 24 -33.14 -6.59 20.29
CA PRO A 24 -32.80 -5.20 20.10
C PRO A 24 -33.91 -4.53 19.27
N PRO A 25 -34.26 -3.27 19.54
CA PRO A 25 -35.37 -2.60 18.89
C PRO A 25 -35.12 -2.56 17.38
N ASN A 26 -36.09 -3.10 16.65
CA ASN A 26 -36.18 -3.08 15.21
C ASN A 26 -36.09 -1.60 14.75
N LEU A 27 -34.94 -1.21 14.17
CA LEU A 27 -34.77 0.14 13.60
C LEU A 27 -35.87 0.33 12.56
N SER A 28 -36.79 1.27 12.80
CA SER A 28 -37.90 1.55 11.91
C SER A 28 -37.40 1.81 10.49
N SER A 29 -38.14 1.36 9.49
CA SER A 29 -37.84 1.59 8.06
C SER A 29 -37.59 3.06 7.73
N SER A 30 -38.16 4.00 8.48
CA SER A 30 -37.92 5.43 8.38
C SER A 30 -36.53 5.84 8.88
N SER A 31 -35.96 5.18 9.88
CA SER A 31 -34.59 5.46 10.37
C SER A 31 -33.52 4.95 9.39
N MET A 32 -33.75 3.80 8.76
CA MET A 32 -32.89 3.27 7.70
C MET A 32 -32.94 4.12 6.42
N ALA A 33 -34.09 4.63 6.04
CA ALA A 33 -34.26 5.52 4.91
C ALA A 33 -33.52 6.87 5.14
N ARG A 34 -33.66 7.45 6.34
CA ARG A 34 -32.93 8.68 6.73
C ARG A 34 -31.41 8.47 6.77
N ALA A 35 -30.92 7.34 7.24
CA ALA A 35 -29.50 7.01 7.25
C ALA A 35 -28.93 6.86 5.82
N LYS A 36 -29.65 6.20 4.91
CA LYS A 36 -29.27 6.09 3.49
C LYS A 36 -29.28 7.44 2.79
N GLN A 37 -30.27 8.30 3.06
CA GLN A 37 -30.36 9.63 2.48
C GLN A 37 -29.25 10.57 2.99
N SER A 38 -28.90 10.49 4.28
CA SER A 38 -27.75 11.19 4.86
C SER A 38 -26.43 10.72 4.25
N ALA A 39 -26.23 9.42 4.08
CA ALA A 39 -25.02 8.88 3.46
C ALA A 39 -24.86 9.30 1.99
N ASN A 40 -25.94 9.34 1.20
CA ASN A 40 -25.91 9.85 -0.17
C ASN A 40 -25.59 11.36 -0.23
N SER A 41 -26.14 12.16 0.67
CA SER A 41 -25.84 13.58 0.80
C SER A 41 -24.37 13.81 1.17
N ASP A 42 -23.84 13.03 2.11
CA ASP A 42 -22.44 13.10 2.54
C ASP A 42 -21.48 12.69 1.44
N TYR A 43 -21.82 11.65 0.67
CA TYR A 43 -21.05 11.25 -0.51
C TYR A 43 -21.00 12.36 -1.56
N ALA A 44 -22.16 12.96 -1.89
CA ALA A 44 -22.23 14.05 -2.85
C ALA A 44 -21.38 15.25 -2.42
N ARG A 45 -21.41 15.60 -1.12
CA ARG A 45 -20.55 16.65 -0.55
C ARG A 45 -19.06 16.29 -0.63
N ALA A 46 -18.68 15.05 -0.33
CA ALA A 46 -17.30 14.61 -0.45
C ALA A 46 -16.81 14.64 -1.92
N ALA A 47 -17.64 14.21 -2.86
CA ALA A 47 -17.33 14.27 -4.29
C ALA A 47 -17.15 15.71 -4.78
N LYS A 48 -18.06 16.62 -4.38
CA LYS A 48 -17.97 18.07 -4.67
C LYS A 48 -16.70 18.67 -4.06
N ALA A 49 -16.33 18.27 -2.84
CA ALA A 49 -15.11 18.72 -2.19
C ALA A 49 -13.85 18.28 -2.95
N VAL A 50 -13.81 17.03 -3.39
CA VAL A 50 -12.70 16.50 -4.21
C VAL A 50 -12.57 17.28 -5.51
N ALA A 51 -13.69 17.53 -6.21
CA ALA A 51 -13.71 18.32 -7.43
C ALA A 51 -13.20 19.75 -7.18
N PHE A 52 -13.71 20.43 -6.14
CA PHE A 52 -13.27 21.76 -5.76
C PHE A 52 -11.76 21.82 -5.49
N LEU A 53 -11.24 20.91 -4.64
CA LEU A 53 -9.82 20.87 -4.30
C LEU A 53 -8.93 20.58 -5.51
N ARG A 54 -9.39 19.77 -6.47
CA ARG A 54 -8.65 19.50 -7.72
C ARG A 54 -8.60 20.73 -8.61
N THR A 55 -9.73 21.40 -8.83
CA THR A 55 -9.81 22.58 -9.69
C THR A 55 -9.03 23.77 -9.13
N HIS A 56 -9.03 23.94 -7.80
CA HIS A 56 -8.38 25.08 -7.13
C HIS A 56 -7.06 24.66 -6.44
N SER A 57 -6.43 23.56 -6.87
CA SER A 57 -5.21 23.08 -6.23
C SER A 57 -4.06 24.09 -6.26
N HIS A 58 -3.94 24.87 -7.32
CA HIS A 58 -2.95 25.94 -7.48
C HIS A 58 -3.18 27.11 -6.52
N ASP A 59 -4.44 27.46 -6.23
CA ASP A 59 -4.82 28.57 -5.35
C ASP A 59 -4.67 28.23 -3.87
N ARG A 60 -4.36 26.98 -3.54
CA ARG A 60 -4.21 26.45 -2.19
C ARG A 60 -5.35 26.83 -1.25
N PRO A 61 -6.56 26.38 -1.53
CA PRO A 61 -7.69 26.75 -0.72
C PRO A 61 -7.46 26.34 0.74
N THR A 62 -7.79 27.24 1.64
CA THR A 62 -7.78 26.96 3.07
C THR A 62 -8.85 25.91 3.41
N LEU A 63 -8.72 25.31 4.60
CA LEU A 63 -9.74 24.37 5.09
C LEU A 63 -11.12 25.03 5.17
N ALA A 64 -11.17 26.33 5.53
CA ALA A 64 -12.40 27.11 5.61
C ALA A 64 -13.05 27.31 4.23
N GLN A 65 -12.26 27.68 3.23
CA GLN A 65 -12.75 27.85 1.85
C GLN A 65 -13.28 26.53 1.26
N ALA A 66 -12.55 25.43 1.47
CA ALA A 66 -12.99 24.12 1.01
C ALA A 66 -14.27 23.65 1.73
N ALA A 67 -14.41 23.93 3.01
CA ALA A 67 -15.61 23.63 3.78
C ALA A 67 -16.82 24.48 3.31
N ALA A 68 -16.62 25.79 3.08
CA ALA A 68 -17.65 26.68 2.57
C ALA A 68 -18.17 26.26 1.19
N ALA A 69 -17.28 25.78 0.30
CA ALA A 69 -17.65 25.30 -1.04
C ALA A 69 -18.66 24.12 -1.02
N VAL A 70 -18.76 23.41 0.09
CA VAL A 70 -19.69 22.28 0.29
C VAL A 70 -20.72 22.52 1.39
N GLY A 71 -20.79 23.77 1.91
CA GLY A 71 -21.78 24.18 2.92
C GLY A 71 -21.58 23.52 4.28
N LEU A 72 -20.33 23.32 4.72
CA LEU A 72 -19.98 22.69 5.99
C LEU A 72 -19.07 23.59 6.85
N SER A 73 -19.10 23.38 8.17
CA SER A 73 -18.07 23.93 9.05
C SER A 73 -16.71 23.24 8.78
N PRO A 74 -15.57 23.91 9.00
CA PRO A 74 -14.24 23.32 8.79
C PRO A 74 -14.01 21.98 9.52
N SER A 75 -14.49 21.88 10.76
CA SER A 75 -14.37 20.66 11.56
C SER A 75 -15.20 19.50 10.97
N HIS A 76 -16.44 19.76 10.59
CA HIS A 76 -17.31 18.76 9.97
C HIS A 76 -16.77 18.34 8.60
N PHE A 77 -16.34 19.29 7.79
CA PHE A 77 -15.69 19.03 6.51
C PHE A 77 -14.48 18.11 6.63
N GLN A 78 -13.57 18.39 7.57
CA GLN A 78 -12.38 17.56 7.78
C GLN A 78 -12.72 16.12 8.14
N LYS A 79 -13.70 15.91 9.04
CA LYS A 79 -14.18 14.57 9.43
C LYS A 79 -14.84 13.85 8.25
N LEU A 80 -15.73 14.52 7.53
CA LEU A 80 -16.42 13.99 6.37
C LEU A 80 -15.43 13.61 5.27
N PHE A 81 -14.53 14.52 4.91
CA PHE A 81 -13.53 14.31 3.87
C PHE A 81 -12.61 13.12 4.21
N LYS A 82 -12.10 13.06 5.46
CA LYS A 82 -11.26 11.94 5.91
C LYS A 82 -12.01 10.61 5.89
N ARG A 83 -13.30 10.60 6.25
CA ARG A 83 -14.13 9.39 6.21
C ARG A 83 -14.32 8.86 4.79
N TRP A 84 -14.55 9.74 3.81
CA TRP A 84 -14.88 9.36 2.44
C TRP A 84 -13.66 9.24 1.53
N VAL A 85 -12.65 10.10 1.69
CA VAL A 85 -11.42 10.13 0.88
C VAL A 85 -10.28 9.35 1.52
N GLY A 86 -10.35 9.08 2.84
CA GLY A 86 -9.37 8.29 3.58
C GLY A 86 -8.19 9.09 4.11
N ILE A 87 -7.95 10.30 3.59
CA ILE A 87 -6.88 11.21 3.99
C ILE A 87 -7.44 12.59 4.31
N SER A 88 -6.67 13.44 5.03
CA SER A 88 -7.11 14.81 5.28
C SER A 88 -7.09 15.67 4.02
N PRO A 89 -7.92 16.75 3.94
CA PRO A 89 -7.89 17.68 2.82
C PRO A 89 -6.50 18.25 2.52
N LYS A 90 -5.73 18.55 3.58
CA LYS A 90 -4.34 19.03 3.47
C LYS A 90 -3.42 17.99 2.80
N LYS A 91 -3.50 16.70 3.21
CA LYS A 91 -2.73 15.62 2.56
C LYS A 91 -3.16 15.41 1.12
N TYR A 92 -4.45 15.57 0.82
CA TYR A 92 -4.96 15.48 -0.54
C TYR A 92 -4.40 16.60 -1.44
N LEU A 93 -4.41 17.86 -0.99
CA LEU A 93 -3.77 18.96 -1.72
C LEU A 93 -2.25 18.74 -1.89
N GLN A 94 -1.58 18.23 -0.88
CA GLN A 94 -0.16 17.88 -0.98
C GLN A 94 0.11 16.80 -2.05
N SER A 95 -0.77 15.79 -2.18
CA SER A 95 -0.60 14.77 -3.21
C SER A 95 -0.84 15.31 -4.62
N LEU A 96 -1.78 16.26 -4.78
CA LEU A 96 -2.00 16.93 -6.07
C LEU A 96 -0.77 17.77 -6.47
N ALA A 97 -0.26 18.58 -5.54
CA ALA A 97 0.95 19.38 -5.76
C ALA A 97 2.16 18.52 -6.12
N LEU A 98 2.33 17.38 -5.43
CA LEU A 98 3.40 16.44 -5.74
C LEU A 98 3.27 15.85 -7.15
N THR A 99 2.06 15.43 -7.54
CA THR A 99 1.81 14.86 -8.87
C THR A 99 2.12 15.87 -9.98
N GLU A 100 1.71 17.13 -9.80
CA GLU A 100 1.99 18.20 -10.75
C GLU A 100 3.48 18.52 -10.84
N ALA A 101 4.15 18.66 -9.69
CA ALA A 101 5.60 18.89 -9.67
C ALA A 101 6.39 17.74 -10.32
N GLN A 102 5.97 16.48 -10.10
CA GLN A 102 6.59 15.32 -10.74
C GLN A 102 6.44 15.35 -12.27
N ARG A 103 5.28 15.77 -12.77
CA ARG A 103 5.06 15.94 -14.20
C ARG A 103 6.04 16.97 -14.76
N GLN A 104 6.11 18.14 -14.15
CA GLN A 104 6.94 19.26 -14.63
C GLN A 104 8.43 18.95 -14.55
N LEU A 105 8.88 18.28 -13.50
CA LEU A 105 10.27 17.83 -13.38
C LEU A 105 10.64 16.81 -14.47
N ARG A 106 9.73 15.92 -14.85
CA ARG A 106 9.95 15.00 -15.99
C ARG A 106 9.98 15.71 -17.32
N ASP A 107 9.24 16.80 -17.46
CA ASP A 107 9.23 17.67 -18.63
C ASP A 107 10.46 18.60 -18.67
N GLY A 108 11.44 18.42 -17.76
CA GLY A 108 12.69 19.16 -17.72
C GLY A 108 12.62 20.53 -17.06
N GLN A 109 11.52 20.88 -16.39
CA GLN A 109 11.40 22.13 -15.67
C GLN A 109 12.33 22.18 -14.46
N SER A 110 12.75 23.38 -14.05
CA SER A 110 13.58 23.55 -12.86
C SER A 110 12.84 23.14 -11.58
N VAL A 111 13.57 22.79 -10.53
CA VAL A 111 12.97 22.49 -9.20
C VAL A 111 12.23 23.71 -8.66
N LEU A 112 12.74 24.90 -8.91
CA LEU A 112 12.13 26.17 -8.48
C LEU A 112 10.78 26.40 -9.17
N ASP A 113 10.75 26.32 -10.49
CA ASP A 113 9.54 26.52 -11.27
C ASP A 113 8.51 25.44 -10.99
N SER A 114 8.93 24.18 -10.91
CA SER A 114 8.04 23.07 -10.54
C SER A 114 7.42 23.24 -9.17
N ALA A 115 8.15 23.81 -8.19
CA ALA A 115 7.60 24.11 -6.88
C ALA A 115 6.52 25.19 -6.95
N PHE A 116 6.80 26.32 -7.61
CA PHE A 116 5.84 27.42 -7.73
C PHE A 116 4.62 27.05 -8.57
N ASN A 117 4.82 26.40 -9.72
CA ASN A 117 3.73 25.95 -10.58
C ASN A 117 2.85 24.88 -9.93
N ALA A 118 3.40 24.06 -9.03
CA ALA A 118 2.62 23.15 -8.18
C ALA A 118 1.94 23.87 -7.00
N GLY A 119 2.02 25.19 -6.93
CA GLY A 119 1.43 26.00 -5.86
C GLY A 119 2.18 25.83 -4.54
N LEU A 120 3.46 25.48 -4.50
CA LEU A 120 4.25 25.37 -3.27
C LEU A 120 4.99 26.69 -2.97
N SER A 121 5.25 26.96 -1.68
CA SER A 121 5.89 28.20 -1.27
C SER A 121 7.39 28.28 -1.63
N GLY A 122 7.95 27.21 -2.20
CA GLY A 122 9.33 27.16 -2.66
C GLY A 122 9.89 25.73 -2.73
N PRO A 123 11.16 25.59 -3.17
CA PRO A 123 11.82 24.30 -3.37
C PRO A 123 11.90 23.42 -2.11
N GLY A 124 12.12 24.03 -0.93
CA GLY A 124 12.16 23.29 0.34
C GLY A 124 10.86 22.57 0.64
N ARG A 125 9.73 23.21 0.31
CA ARG A 125 8.41 22.57 0.50
C ARG A 125 8.16 21.44 -0.49
N LEU A 126 8.67 21.55 -1.71
CA LEU A 126 8.65 20.46 -2.68
C LEU A 126 9.56 19.31 -2.23
N HIS A 127 10.76 19.62 -1.72
CA HIS A 127 11.66 18.63 -1.13
C HIS A 127 10.98 17.81 -0.02
N ASP A 128 10.32 18.48 0.95
CA ASP A 128 9.61 17.81 2.05
C ASP A 128 8.53 16.84 1.55
N LEU A 129 7.80 17.20 0.48
CA LEU A 129 6.79 16.33 -0.10
C LEU A 129 7.40 15.09 -0.75
N PHE A 130 8.52 15.22 -1.47
CA PHE A 130 9.20 14.08 -2.06
C PHE A 130 9.76 13.12 -1.00
N VAL A 131 10.39 13.63 0.03
CA VAL A 131 10.88 12.81 1.15
C VAL A 131 9.73 12.09 1.85
N THR A 132 8.61 12.78 2.09
CA THR A 132 7.45 12.19 2.79
C THR A 132 6.76 11.10 1.97
N PHE A 133 6.61 11.27 0.64
CA PHE A 133 5.80 10.39 -0.21
C PHE A 133 6.61 9.37 -1.02
N GLN A 134 7.85 9.68 -1.38
CA GLN A 134 8.64 8.85 -2.29
C GLN A 134 10.03 8.49 -1.78
N GLY A 135 10.47 9.10 -0.69
CA GLY A 135 11.81 8.86 -0.16
C GLY A 135 12.96 9.42 -0.98
N MET A 136 12.69 10.31 -1.95
CA MET A 136 13.69 10.96 -2.80
C MET A 136 13.45 12.47 -2.88
N THR A 137 14.50 13.22 -3.22
CA THR A 137 14.41 14.65 -3.46
C THR A 137 13.82 14.94 -4.86
N PRO A 138 13.27 16.15 -5.08
CA PRO A 138 12.85 16.56 -6.42
C PRO A 138 13.96 16.50 -7.48
N ALA A 139 15.19 16.83 -7.13
CA ALA A 139 16.34 16.74 -8.02
C ALA A 139 16.65 15.30 -8.41
N GLU A 140 16.70 14.39 -7.46
CA GLU A 140 16.90 12.95 -7.71
C GLU A 140 15.80 12.35 -8.59
N TYR A 141 14.56 12.79 -8.43
CA TYR A 141 13.45 12.35 -9.26
C TYR A 141 13.60 12.86 -10.70
N ARG A 142 13.88 14.16 -10.89
CA ARG A 142 14.11 14.78 -12.20
C ARG A 142 15.24 14.07 -12.93
N ASP A 143 16.36 13.87 -12.24
CA ASP A 143 17.58 13.33 -12.80
C ASP A 143 17.66 11.80 -12.63
N SER A 144 16.50 11.15 -12.43
CA SER A 144 16.35 9.69 -12.38
C SER A 144 17.31 9.00 -11.39
N GLY A 145 17.48 9.61 -10.21
CA GLY A 145 18.35 9.12 -9.13
C GLY A 145 19.75 9.75 -9.11
N SER A 146 19.95 10.87 -9.79
CA SER A 146 21.19 11.65 -9.67
C SER A 146 21.48 12.01 -8.21
N GLY A 147 22.71 11.84 -7.80
CA GLY A 147 23.16 12.02 -6.43
C GLY A 147 22.93 10.79 -5.53
N LEU A 148 22.22 9.75 -5.98
CA LEU A 148 22.14 8.50 -5.26
C LEU A 148 23.37 7.62 -5.52
N SER A 149 23.89 7.04 -4.43
CA SER A 149 24.85 5.94 -4.48
C SER A 149 24.14 4.65 -4.12
N ILE A 150 24.12 3.70 -5.06
CA ILE A 150 23.43 2.41 -4.88
C ILE A 150 24.47 1.31 -4.77
N GLY A 151 24.61 0.77 -3.56
CA GLY A 151 25.37 -0.45 -3.30
C GLY A 151 24.54 -1.67 -3.72
N TYR A 152 25.15 -2.61 -4.44
CA TYR A 152 24.45 -3.81 -4.89
C TYR A 152 25.26 -5.09 -4.70
N GLY A 153 24.55 -6.21 -4.58
CA GLY A 153 25.13 -7.54 -4.53
C GLY A 153 24.14 -8.63 -4.91
N ILE A 154 24.68 -9.75 -5.41
CA ILE A 154 23.91 -10.96 -5.70
C ILE A 154 24.25 -11.98 -4.63
N HIS A 155 23.21 -12.56 -4.04
CA HIS A 155 23.31 -13.50 -2.92
C HIS A 155 22.33 -14.66 -3.11
N ASP A 156 22.61 -15.77 -2.43
CA ASP A 156 21.67 -16.87 -2.33
C ASP A 156 20.53 -16.51 -1.36
N SER A 157 19.34 -16.97 -1.67
CA SER A 157 18.13 -16.82 -0.85
C SER A 157 17.31 -18.10 -0.89
N PRO A 158 16.30 -18.28 -0.03
CA PRO A 158 15.41 -19.45 -0.08
C PRO A 158 14.70 -19.63 -1.44
N PHE A 159 14.68 -18.57 -2.26
CA PHE A 159 14.01 -18.54 -3.56
C PHE A 159 15.00 -18.50 -4.73
N GLY A 160 16.23 -18.97 -4.54
CA GLY A 160 17.30 -18.89 -5.50
C GLY A 160 18.12 -17.60 -5.37
N GLN A 161 18.91 -17.27 -6.38
CA GLN A 161 19.72 -16.05 -6.34
C GLN A 161 18.84 -14.80 -6.32
N CYS A 162 19.19 -13.86 -5.46
CA CYS A 162 18.57 -12.54 -5.39
C CYS A 162 19.60 -11.44 -5.65
N LEU A 163 19.18 -10.38 -6.35
CA LEU A 163 19.91 -9.14 -6.49
C LEU A 163 19.32 -8.12 -5.53
N LEU A 164 20.11 -7.66 -4.57
CA LEU A 164 19.75 -6.59 -3.64
C LEU A 164 20.47 -5.30 -4.04
N GLY A 165 19.74 -4.19 -4.02
CA GLY A 165 20.26 -2.83 -4.15
C GLY A 165 19.77 -1.98 -2.97
N PHE A 166 20.69 -1.20 -2.38
CA PHE A 166 20.36 -0.33 -1.24
C PHE A 166 21.04 1.03 -1.35
N THR A 167 20.46 2.00 -0.66
CA THR A 167 21.00 3.34 -0.43
C THR A 167 21.08 3.59 1.06
N GLU A 168 21.66 4.71 1.48
CA GLU A 168 21.62 5.15 2.90
C GLU A 168 20.18 5.28 3.45
N ARG A 169 19.19 5.47 2.57
CA ARG A 169 17.77 5.63 2.93
C ARG A 169 16.98 4.33 2.97
N GLY A 170 17.54 3.23 2.50
CA GLY A 170 16.90 1.92 2.53
C GLY A 170 17.09 1.10 1.25
N ILE A 171 16.42 -0.03 1.22
CA ILE A 171 16.46 -1.00 0.12
C ILE A 171 15.67 -0.42 -1.06
N CYS A 172 16.32 -0.26 -2.22
CA CYS A 172 15.71 0.28 -3.43
C CYS A 172 15.49 -0.78 -4.52
N TRP A 173 16.03 -1.98 -4.32
CA TRP A 173 15.89 -3.10 -5.25
C TRP A 173 16.00 -4.43 -4.53
N LEU A 174 15.06 -5.34 -4.82
CA LEU A 174 15.16 -6.75 -4.47
C LEU A 174 14.47 -7.55 -5.56
N SER A 175 15.23 -8.35 -6.28
CA SER A 175 14.76 -9.13 -7.43
C SER A 175 15.37 -10.51 -7.45
N PHE A 176 14.80 -11.41 -8.22
CA PHE A 176 15.25 -12.80 -8.37
C PHE A 176 15.58 -13.06 -9.84
N PRO A 177 16.75 -12.63 -10.31
CA PRO A 177 17.11 -12.74 -11.72
C PRO A 177 17.33 -14.19 -12.14
N SER A 178 16.90 -14.51 -13.36
CA SER A 178 17.20 -15.77 -14.04
C SER A 178 18.25 -15.45 -15.10
N GLY A 179 19.50 -15.93 -14.93
CA GLY A 179 20.56 -15.76 -15.92
C GLY A 179 21.82 -15.06 -15.44
N ALA A 180 22.69 -14.65 -16.41
CA ALA A 180 23.99 -14.09 -16.13
C ALA A 180 23.97 -12.72 -15.41
N LYS A 181 24.97 -12.47 -14.54
CA LYS A 181 25.10 -11.24 -13.74
C LYS A 181 24.88 -9.91 -14.49
N PRO A 182 25.42 -9.68 -15.71
CA PRO A 182 25.20 -8.42 -16.43
C PRO A 182 23.72 -8.17 -16.75
N ALA A 183 22.98 -9.20 -17.17
CA ALA A 183 21.55 -9.11 -17.47
C ALA A 183 20.72 -8.86 -16.21
N ALA A 184 21.15 -9.37 -15.05
CA ALA A 184 20.50 -9.17 -13.77
C ALA A 184 20.52 -7.70 -13.30
N LEU A 185 21.60 -6.95 -13.59
CA LEU A 185 21.78 -5.55 -13.18
C LEU A 185 21.04 -4.54 -14.07
N ALA A 186 20.79 -4.89 -15.32
CA ALA A 186 20.20 -3.96 -16.28
C ALA A 186 18.85 -3.36 -15.81
N PRO A 187 17.90 -4.12 -15.25
CA PRO A 187 16.64 -3.55 -14.75
C PRO A 187 16.85 -2.57 -13.58
N LEU A 188 17.78 -2.83 -12.67
CA LEU A 188 18.15 -1.92 -11.60
C LEU A 188 18.69 -0.61 -12.16
N LYS A 189 19.70 -0.69 -13.07
CA LYS A 189 20.30 0.48 -13.72
C LYS A 189 19.29 1.29 -14.53
N ASN A 190 18.40 0.62 -15.25
CA ASN A 190 17.32 1.27 -16.02
C ASN A 190 16.29 1.98 -15.12
N THR A 191 16.09 1.51 -13.90
CA THR A 191 15.20 2.18 -12.94
C THR A 191 15.85 3.45 -12.36
N TRP A 192 17.16 3.45 -12.19
CA TRP A 192 17.94 4.52 -11.57
C TRP A 192 19.10 4.99 -12.48
N PRO A 193 18.84 5.46 -13.72
CA PRO A 193 19.88 5.72 -14.69
C PRO A 193 20.86 6.84 -14.28
N GLY A 194 20.45 7.77 -13.42
CA GLY A 194 21.30 8.83 -12.88
C GLY A 194 22.10 8.46 -11.63
N ALA A 195 21.88 7.26 -11.07
CA ALA A 195 22.57 6.86 -9.85
C ALA A 195 23.98 6.32 -10.10
N ARG A 196 24.85 6.47 -9.11
CA ARG A 196 26.16 5.81 -9.07
C ARG A 196 26.02 4.42 -8.48
N PHE A 197 26.48 3.40 -9.20
CA PHE A 197 26.42 2.00 -8.75
C PHE A 197 27.79 1.51 -8.31
N TYR A 198 27.83 0.78 -7.17
CA TYR A 198 29.06 0.15 -6.70
C TYR A 198 28.77 -1.24 -6.10
N PRO A 199 29.67 -2.22 -6.30
CA PRO A 199 29.56 -3.51 -5.64
C PRO A 199 29.67 -3.36 -4.12
N ALA A 200 28.78 -3.99 -3.36
CA ALA A 200 28.73 -3.89 -1.90
C ALA A 200 28.30 -5.26 -1.32
N LEU A 201 29.09 -6.30 -1.58
CA LEU A 201 28.73 -7.68 -1.26
C LEU A 201 28.54 -7.92 0.24
N ASP A 202 29.41 -7.36 1.08
CA ASP A 202 29.33 -7.58 2.53
C ASP A 202 28.09 -6.90 3.13
N GLU A 203 27.82 -5.67 2.73
CA GLU A 203 26.66 -4.90 3.21
C GLU A 203 25.35 -5.54 2.74
N THR A 204 25.27 -5.82 1.43
CA THR A 204 24.08 -6.47 0.86
C THR A 204 23.88 -7.87 1.42
N GLY A 205 24.93 -8.62 1.69
CA GLY A 205 24.88 -9.93 2.32
C GLY A 205 24.30 -9.88 3.74
N ARG A 206 24.68 -8.87 4.54
CA ARG A 206 24.08 -8.64 5.86
C ARG A 206 22.59 -8.33 5.77
N VAL A 207 22.19 -7.47 4.82
CA VAL A 207 20.78 -7.13 4.60
C VAL A 207 19.99 -8.36 4.14
N VAL A 208 20.52 -9.15 3.21
CA VAL A 208 19.85 -10.40 2.76
C VAL A 208 19.65 -11.39 3.91
N LYS A 209 20.64 -11.55 4.80
CA LYS A 209 20.49 -12.38 6.01
C LYS A 209 19.44 -11.83 6.98
N THR A 210 19.24 -10.51 7.02
CA THR A 210 18.16 -9.90 7.81
C THR A 210 16.79 -10.15 7.18
N ILE A 211 16.70 -10.12 5.84
CA ILE A 211 15.45 -10.39 5.11
C ILE A 211 15.08 -11.88 5.22
N PHE A 212 16.08 -12.76 5.10
CA PHE A 212 15.93 -14.21 5.11
C PHE A 212 16.79 -14.81 6.24
N PRO A 213 16.42 -14.58 7.50
CA PRO A 213 17.11 -15.20 8.62
C PRO A 213 16.81 -16.69 8.59
N GLY A 214 17.80 -17.54 8.55
CA GLY A 214 17.75 -19.00 8.40
C GLY A 214 16.45 -19.77 8.75
N ALA A 215 16.41 -21.05 8.55
CA ALA A 215 15.20 -21.85 8.68
C ALA A 215 14.46 -21.59 10.02
N GLY A 216 13.18 -21.29 9.95
CA GLY A 216 12.30 -21.09 11.11
C GLY A 216 12.24 -19.68 11.69
N SER A 217 12.93 -18.71 11.10
CA SER A 217 12.91 -17.33 11.58
C SER A 217 12.28 -16.37 10.54
N LEU A 218 11.49 -15.42 11.02
CA LEU A 218 10.95 -14.33 10.21
C LEU A 218 11.81 -13.07 10.38
N PRO A 219 11.79 -12.12 9.41
CA PRO A 219 12.43 -10.83 9.57
C PRO A 219 11.96 -10.13 10.84
N GLN A 220 12.87 -9.86 11.78
CA GLN A 220 12.52 -9.33 13.11
C GLN A 220 12.68 -7.80 13.21
N ALA A 221 13.24 -7.15 12.19
CA ALA A 221 13.48 -5.71 12.21
C ALA A 221 12.74 -5.01 11.06
N PRO A 222 12.18 -3.81 11.29
CA PRO A 222 11.63 -3.01 10.22
C PRO A 222 12.72 -2.63 9.22
N LEU A 223 12.51 -2.94 7.95
CA LEU A 223 13.41 -2.60 6.86
C LEU A 223 12.87 -1.38 6.12
N SER A 224 13.70 -0.35 5.99
CA SER A 224 13.35 0.81 5.19
C SER A 224 13.44 0.47 3.71
N VAL A 225 12.42 0.87 2.94
CA VAL A 225 12.41 0.70 1.48
C VAL A 225 12.32 2.05 0.79
N LEU A 226 13.19 2.26 -0.18
CA LEU A 226 13.17 3.42 -1.08
C LEU A 226 12.54 3.00 -2.40
N VAL A 227 11.35 3.50 -2.70
CA VAL A 227 10.65 3.15 -3.94
C VAL A 227 10.35 4.38 -4.78
N GLN A 228 10.47 4.20 -6.09
CA GLN A 228 10.11 5.19 -7.11
C GLN A 228 8.93 4.65 -7.92
N GLY A 229 7.90 5.46 -8.08
CA GLY A 229 6.73 5.08 -8.86
C GLY A 229 5.71 6.22 -8.95
N THR A 230 4.70 6.04 -9.80
CA THR A 230 3.56 6.95 -9.86
C THR A 230 2.76 6.90 -8.55
N GLU A 231 1.97 7.94 -8.27
CA GLU A 231 1.09 7.95 -7.08
C GLU A 231 0.19 6.70 -7.03
N PHE A 232 -0.32 6.26 -8.18
CA PHE A 232 -1.12 5.05 -8.27
C PHE A 232 -0.32 3.80 -7.86
N GLN A 233 0.91 3.64 -8.35
CA GLN A 233 1.79 2.53 -7.97
C GLN A 233 2.11 2.54 -6.48
N LEU A 234 2.43 3.71 -5.93
CA LEU A 234 2.69 3.86 -4.49
C LEU A 234 1.46 3.51 -3.64
N GLN A 235 0.24 3.89 -4.08
CA GLN A 235 -0.99 3.48 -3.41
C GLN A 235 -1.18 1.96 -3.44
N VAL A 236 -0.95 1.32 -4.60
CA VAL A 236 -1.00 -0.14 -4.73
C VAL A 236 0.03 -0.78 -3.81
N TRP A 237 1.29 -0.39 -3.88
CA TRP A 237 2.36 -1.02 -3.07
C TRP A 237 2.15 -0.84 -1.56
N ARG A 238 1.60 0.29 -1.11
CA ARG A 238 1.19 0.46 0.30
C ARG A 238 0.05 -0.49 0.67
N ALA A 239 -0.90 -0.72 -0.23
CA ALA A 239 -1.96 -1.68 0.01
C ALA A 239 -1.42 -3.12 0.12
N LEU A 240 -0.41 -3.47 -0.70
CA LEU A 240 0.24 -4.78 -0.61
C LEU A 240 0.88 -5.03 0.76
N LEU A 241 1.52 -4.01 1.35
CA LEU A 241 2.12 -4.10 2.69
C LEU A 241 1.08 -4.42 3.79
N GLY A 242 -0.20 -4.14 3.53
CA GLY A 242 -1.30 -4.50 4.43
C GLY A 242 -1.80 -5.93 4.30
N ILE A 243 -1.30 -6.73 3.35
CA ILE A 243 -1.65 -8.15 3.22
C ILE A 243 -0.80 -8.95 4.22
N PRO A 244 -1.39 -9.61 5.23
CA PRO A 244 -0.62 -10.33 6.24
C PRO A 244 0.23 -11.46 5.63
N LEU A 245 1.25 -11.87 6.38
CA LEU A 245 2.04 -13.05 6.05
C LEU A 245 1.12 -14.28 5.94
N GLY A 246 1.33 -15.10 4.91
CA GLY A 246 0.54 -16.30 4.65
C GLY A 246 -0.89 -16.04 4.16
N ALA A 247 -1.33 -14.79 4.10
CA ALA A 247 -2.61 -14.43 3.49
C ALA A 247 -2.44 -14.01 2.04
N THR A 248 -3.48 -14.19 1.26
CA THR A 248 -3.53 -13.73 -0.14
C THR A 248 -4.69 -12.74 -0.34
N ALA A 249 -4.57 -11.89 -1.35
CA ALA A 249 -5.62 -11.00 -1.81
C ALA A 249 -5.75 -11.11 -3.32
N THR A 250 -6.93 -10.87 -3.88
CA THR A 250 -7.09 -10.78 -5.32
C THR A 250 -6.73 -9.38 -5.84
N TYR A 251 -6.41 -9.26 -7.12
CA TYR A 251 -6.25 -7.93 -7.75
C TYR A 251 -7.47 -7.05 -7.56
N ALA A 252 -8.66 -7.65 -7.51
CA ALA A 252 -9.91 -6.93 -7.25
C ALA A 252 -10.00 -6.42 -5.81
N ASP A 253 -9.53 -7.18 -4.82
CA ASP A 253 -9.51 -6.76 -3.42
C ASP A 253 -8.54 -5.60 -3.22
N VAL A 254 -7.34 -5.68 -3.82
CA VAL A 254 -6.40 -4.54 -3.81
C VAL A 254 -7.02 -3.32 -4.46
N ALA A 255 -7.72 -3.48 -5.60
CA ALA A 255 -8.41 -2.37 -6.26
C ALA A 255 -9.51 -1.76 -5.38
N LYS A 256 -10.28 -2.57 -4.64
CA LYS A 256 -11.26 -2.11 -3.66
C LYS A 256 -10.58 -1.38 -2.49
N GLN A 257 -9.49 -1.94 -1.96
CA GLN A 257 -8.74 -1.37 -0.84
C GLN A 257 -8.21 0.03 -1.15
N ILE A 258 -7.68 0.25 -2.37
CA ILE A 258 -7.24 1.57 -2.82
C ILE A 258 -8.40 2.46 -3.33
N ARG A 259 -9.66 2.02 -3.16
CA ARG A 259 -10.89 2.71 -3.58
C ARG A 259 -11.01 2.97 -5.09
N LYS A 260 -10.44 2.07 -5.89
CA LYS A 260 -10.51 2.11 -7.36
C LYS A 260 -10.97 0.75 -7.92
N PRO A 261 -12.19 0.28 -7.58
CA PRO A 261 -12.62 -1.09 -7.87
C PRO A 261 -12.63 -1.45 -9.37
N ARG A 262 -12.72 -0.45 -10.25
CA ARG A 262 -12.66 -0.65 -11.71
C ARG A 262 -11.23 -0.72 -12.26
N ALA A 263 -10.20 -0.46 -11.44
CA ALA A 263 -8.81 -0.36 -11.88
C ALA A 263 -8.04 -1.69 -11.78
N VAL A 264 -8.70 -2.85 -11.83
CA VAL A 264 -8.09 -4.18 -11.59
C VAL A 264 -6.89 -4.44 -12.50
N ARG A 265 -7.00 -4.14 -13.82
CA ARG A 265 -5.88 -4.29 -14.77
C ARG A 265 -4.70 -3.36 -14.43
N ALA A 266 -4.99 -2.12 -14.07
CA ALA A 266 -3.96 -1.16 -13.67
C ALA A 266 -3.27 -1.58 -12.36
N VAL A 267 -4.00 -2.17 -11.41
CA VAL A 267 -3.44 -2.79 -10.20
C VAL A 267 -2.49 -3.92 -10.58
N GLY A 268 -2.89 -4.82 -11.50
CA GLY A 268 -2.02 -5.89 -11.98
C GLY A 268 -0.72 -5.36 -12.58
N SER A 269 -0.81 -4.31 -13.42
CA SER A 269 0.38 -3.63 -13.96
C SER A 269 1.27 -3.01 -12.87
N ALA A 270 0.68 -2.38 -11.85
CA ALA A 270 1.42 -1.79 -10.74
C ALA A 270 2.10 -2.86 -9.88
N VAL A 271 1.41 -3.98 -9.60
CA VAL A 271 1.95 -5.15 -8.88
C VAL A 271 3.17 -5.72 -9.61
N GLY A 272 3.08 -5.89 -10.95
CA GLY A 272 4.19 -6.39 -11.77
C GLY A 272 5.38 -5.43 -11.89
N ARG A 273 5.21 -4.15 -11.59
CA ARG A 273 6.29 -3.14 -11.60
C ARG A 273 6.99 -2.97 -10.26
N ASN A 274 6.63 -3.75 -9.25
CA ASN A 274 7.31 -3.72 -7.96
C ASN A 274 8.81 -4.03 -8.11
N ALA A 275 9.64 -3.10 -7.67
CA ALA A 275 11.10 -3.21 -7.72
C ALA A 275 11.71 -3.87 -6.48
N VAL A 276 10.94 -3.95 -5.38
CA VAL A 276 11.40 -4.49 -4.09
C VAL A 276 10.55 -5.72 -3.75
N SER A 277 10.75 -6.77 -4.53
CA SER A 277 10.00 -8.02 -4.40
C SER A 277 10.18 -8.66 -3.02
N PHE A 278 9.23 -9.45 -2.57
CA PHE A 278 9.14 -10.07 -1.26
C PHE A 278 8.86 -9.07 -0.13
N LEU A 279 9.69 -8.04 0.07
CA LEU A 279 9.45 -7.01 1.09
C LEU A 279 8.17 -6.22 0.84
N ILE A 280 7.90 -5.87 -0.43
CA ILE A 280 6.56 -5.45 -0.86
C ILE A 280 5.90 -6.69 -1.46
N PRO A 281 4.95 -7.33 -0.77
CA PRO A 281 4.55 -8.70 -1.04
C PRO A 281 3.62 -8.84 -2.26
N CYS A 282 4.15 -8.52 -3.44
CA CYS A 282 3.43 -8.68 -4.71
C CYS A 282 3.09 -10.15 -5.02
N HIS A 283 3.82 -11.10 -4.46
CA HIS A 283 3.54 -12.54 -4.56
C HIS A 283 2.24 -12.95 -3.85
N ARG A 284 1.77 -12.18 -2.84
CA ARG A 284 0.49 -12.45 -2.15
C ARG A 284 -0.75 -12.04 -2.95
N VAL A 285 -0.59 -11.42 -4.14
CA VAL A 285 -1.73 -11.05 -4.99
C VAL A 285 -1.98 -12.14 -6.03
N ILE A 286 -3.17 -12.74 -6.00
CA ILE A 286 -3.57 -13.87 -6.84
C ILE A 286 -4.77 -13.52 -7.75
N ARG A 287 -5.10 -14.37 -8.69
CA ARG A 287 -6.30 -14.23 -9.53
C ARG A 287 -7.57 -14.54 -8.73
N SER A 288 -8.71 -14.00 -9.18
CA SER A 288 -10.00 -14.21 -8.52
C SER A 288 -10.51 -15.67 -8.56
N ASN A 289 -10.00 -16.49 -9.48
CA ASN A 289 -10.27 -17.92 -9.55
C ASN A 289 -9.37 -18.77 -8.63
N GLY A 290 -8.51 -18.13 -7.80
CA GLY A 290 -7.58 -18.81 -6.91
C GLY A 290 -6.24 -19.20 -7.54
N GLU A 291 -6.07 -19.03 -8.85
CA GLU A 291 -4.79 -19.28 -9.51
C GLU A 291 -3.74 -18.25 -9.09
N VAL A 292 -2.51 -18.69 -8.92
CA VAL A 292 -1.38 -17.86 -8.52
C VAL A 292 -1.11 -16.75 -9.54
N GLY A 293 -1.30 -17.04 -10.84
CA GLY A 293 -1.12 -16.09 -11.93
C GLY A 293 0.35 -15.75 -12.20
N ASP A 294 0.56 -14.88 -13.19
CA ASP A 294 1.90 -14.51 -13.64
C ASP A 294 2.70 -13.76 -12.55
N TYR A 295 3.99 -13.97 -12.57
CA TYR A 295 4.94 -13.28 -11.69
C TYR A 295 6.15 -12.82 -12.49
N ARG A 296 6.62 -11.59 -12.23
CA ARG A 296 7.75 -11.00 -12.95
C ARG A 296 9.03 -11.87 -12.88
N TRP A 297 9.17 -12.62 -11.79
CA TRP A 297 10.34 -13.44 -11.47
C TRP A 297 10.03 -14.93 -11.53
N GLU A 298 9.19 -15.37 -12.46
CA GLU A 298 8.67 -16.74 -12.67
C GLU A 298 7.54 -17.13 -11.71
N SER A 299 6.48 -17.73 -12.26
CA SER A 299 5.29 -18.12 -11.50
C SER A 299 5.58 -19.17 -10.45
N SER A 300 6.48 -20.13 -10.72
CA SER A 300 6.92 -21.15 -9.78
C SER A 300 7.56 -20.56 -8.51
N ARG A 301 8.31 -19.47 -8.68
CA ARG A 301 8.92 -18.78 -7.51
C ARG A 301 7.86 -18.10 -6.64
N LYS A 302 6.78 -17.59 -7.25
CA LYS A 302 5.65 -17.04 -6.51
C LYS A 302 4.95 -18.12 -5.68
N GLU A 303 4.74 -19.30 -6.24
CA GLU A 303 4.18 -20.45 -5.54
C GLU A 303 5.05 -20.85 -4.36
N ILE A 304 6.36 -21.02 -4.58
CA ILE A 304 7.33 -21.34 -3.51
C ILE A 304 7.31 -20.29 -2.40
N MET A 305 7.20 -18.99 -2.72
CA MET A 305 7.10 -17.92 -1.72
C MET A 305 5.84 -18.05 -0.86
N LEU A 306 4.70 -18.35 -1.48
CA LEU A 306 3.44 -18.54 -0.76
C LEU A 306 3.49 -19.77 0.14
N GLU A 307 4.03 -20.89 -0.34
CA GLU A 307 4.20 -22.11 0.44
C GLU A 307 5.18 -21.88 1.59
N TRP A 308 6.29 -21.19 1.33
CA TRP A 308 7.29 -20.86 2.35
C TRP A 308 6.65 -20.04 3.49
N GLU A 309 5.81 -19.08 3.18
CA GLU A 309 5.10 -18.29 4.19
C GLU A 309 4.13 -19.15 5.01
N GLN A 310 3.41 -20.07 4.37
CA GLN A 310 2.50 -20.99 5.06
C GLN A 310 3.25 -21.89 6.06
N ILE A 311 4.39 -22.43 5.64
CA ILE A 311 5.21 -23.29 6.50
C ILE A 311 5.69 -22.52 7.74
N HIS A 312 6.07 -21.25 7.60
CA HIS A 312 6.56 -20.43 8.72
C HIS A 312 5.46 -19.95 9.67
N LEU A 313 4.20 -20.16 9.34
CA LEU A 313 3.05 -19.91 10.21
C LEU A 313 2.63 -21.15 11.01
N LEU A 314 3.12 -22.33 10.67
CA LEU A 314 2.81 -23.54 11.43
C LEU A 314 3.51 -23.47 12.80
N PRO A 315 2.82 -23.79 13.89
CA PRO A 315 3.43 -23.87 15.20
C PRO A 315 4.50 -24.98 15.16
N THR A 316 5.74 -24.64 15.57
CA THR A 316 6.85 -25.59 15.77
C THR A 316 6.63 -26.45 17.00
#